data_821152b609f00ff5c9a8abb0d6afcd85
#
_entry.id   821152b609f00ff5c9a8abb0d6afcd85
#
_cell.length_a   1.000
_cell.length_b   1.000
_cell.length_c   1.000
_cell.angle_alpha   90.00
_cell.angle_beta   90.00
_cell.angle_gamma   90.00
#
_symmetry.space_group_name_H-M   'P 1'
#
loop_
_entity.id
_entity.type
_entity.pdbx_description
1 polymer ?
#
loop_
_entity_poly.entity_id
_entity_poly.type
_entity_poly.pdbx_seq_one_letter_code
_entity_poly.pdbx_strand_id
1 'polypeptide(L)'
;GQIRRQRQMCIRDRVYLLSGKDPNKPPSALLNKDVPIFESSSLYNSKDIIKTKDIKNKKTLINFFASWCSPCKIEHPLFFEIRKKYPELYLLGFNHKDPTSDAKKYLKDDGNPYDFVGVDSDGLIALEFGVFGLPETYLINEDGKIIYKFMGPITMHILKNEIEPLL
;
A
#
# COMPACT_ATOMS: atom_id res chain seq x y z
N GLY A 1 10.77 10.95 -38.95
CA GLY A 1 11.21 11.18 -37.55
C GLY A 1 10.37 10.41 -36.52
N GLN A 2 9.07 10.25 -36.75
CA GLN A 2 8.14 9.58 -35.79
C GLN A 2 8.35 8.06 -35.72
N ILE A 3 8.56 7.39 -36.85
CA ILE A 3 8.75 5.93 -36.90
C ILE A 3 10.03 5.50 -36.17
N ARG A 4 11.06 6.31 -36.19
CA ARG A 4 12.34 6.02 -35.50
C ARG A 4 12.20 6.14 -33.97
N ARG A 5 11.42 7.12 -33.47
CA ARG A 5 11.12 7.27 -32.04
C ARG A 5 10.26 6.15 -31.49
N GLN A 6 9.26 5.71 -32.25
CA GLN A 6 8.36 4.63 -31.85
C GLN A 6 9.09 3.28 -31.77
N ARG A 7 10.01 2.97 -32.70
CA ARG A 7 10.87 1.78 -32.64
C ARG A 7 11.83 1.79 -31.44
N GLN A 8 12.39 2.97 -31.07
CA GLN A 8 13.26 3.07 -29.90
C GLN A 8 12.50 2.88 -28.57
N MET A 9 11.26 3.36 -28.45
CA MET A 9 10.43 3.11 -27.27
C MET A 9 10.13 1.61 -27.13
N CYS A 10 9.66 0.93 -28.18
CA CYS A 10 9.38 -0.51 -28.12
C CYS A 10 10.61 -1.39 -27.80
N ILE A 11 11.82 -0.99 -28.19
CA ILE A 11 13.04 -1.73 -27.87
C ILE A 11 13.40 -1.53 -26.40
N ARG A 12 13.27 -0.32 -25.84
CA ARG A 12 13.55 -0.05 -24.42
C ARG A 12 12.55 -0.80 -23.51
N ASP A 13 11.29 -0.85 -23.89
CA ASP A 13 10.25 -1.58 -23.16
C ASP A 13 10.50 -3.09 -23.21
N ARG A 14 10.92 -3.63 -24.37
CA ARG A 14 11.32 -5.04 -24.49
C ARG A 14 12.57 -5.37 -23.67
N VAL A 15 13.57 -4.50 -23.67
CA VAL A 15 14.79 -4.70 -22.87
C VAL A 15 14.45 -4.63 -21.37
N TYR A 16 13.54 -3.76 -20.95
CA TYR A 16 13.08 -3.70 -19.56
C TYR A 16 12.36 -4.99 -19.14
N LEU A 17 11.46 -5.50 -19.97
CA LEU A 17 10.77 -6.79 -19.74
C LEU A 17 11.72 -7.99 -19.74
N LEU A 18 12.78 -7.96 -20.56
CA LEU A 18 13.80 -9.02 -20.62
C LEU A 18 14.83 -8.93 -19.49
N SER A 19 14.89 -7.80 -18.77
CA SER A 19 15.82 -7.60 -17.64
C SER A 19 15.40 -8.36 -16.37
N GLY A 20 14.31 -9.12 -16.41
CA GLY A 20 13.79 -9.90 -15.27
C GLY A 20 13.29 -9.06 -14.11
N LYS A 21 13.08 -7.76 -14.33
CA LYS A 21 12.52 -6.86 -13.30
C LYS A 21 11.02 -7.06 -13.23
N ASP A 22 10.54 -7.35 -12.04
CA ASP A 22 9.11 -7.48 -11.76
C ASP A 22 8.41 -6.12 -12.00
N PRO A 23 7.41 -6.03 -12.90
CA PRO A 23 6.68 -4.79 -13.15
C PRO A 23 5.93 -4.28 -11.92
N ASN A 24 5.63 -5.14 -10.96
CA ASN A 24 4.99 -4.78 -9.68
C ASN A 24 5.99 -4.19 -8.67
N LYS A 25 7.28 -4.18 -9.01
CA LYS A 25 8.36 -3.60 -8.21
C LYS A 25 9.12 -2.52 -9.00
N PRO A 26 8.46 -1.45 -9.43
CA PRO A 26 9.18 -0.36 -10.07
C PRO A 26 10.20 0.20 -9.07
N PRO A 27 11.35 0.71 -9.56
CA PRO A 27 12.29 1.40 -8.71
C PRO A 27 11.57 2.56 -8.02
N SER A 28 11.30 2.42 -6.73
CA SER A 28 10.67 3.46 -5.93
C SER A 28 11.74 4.39 -5.39
N ALA A 29 11.59 5.68 -5.68
CA ALA A 29 12.45 6.71 -5.09
C ALA A 29 12.32 6.78 -3.56
N LEU A 30 11.27 6.18 -3.00
CA LEU A 30 10.97 6.17 -1.57
C LEU A 30 11.57 4.97 -0.81
N LEU A 31 12.09 3.93 -1.48
CA LEU A 31 12.76 2.83 -0.78
C LEU A 31 13.98 3.33 0.00
N ASN A 32 14.07 2.92 1.27
CA ASN A 32 15.07 3.34 2.25
C ASN A 32 15.02 4.85 2.60
N LYS A 33 13.93 5.54 2.25
CA LYS A 33 13.65 6.91 2.67
C LYS A 33 12.68 6.92 3.84
N ASP A 34 12.67 8.05 4.54
CA ASP A 34 11.68 8.28 5.59
C ASP A 34 10.27 8.26 4.98
N VAL A 35 9.34 7.68 5.74
CA VAL A 35 7.94 7.70 5.37
C VAL A 35 7.45 9.14 5.20
N PRO A 36 6.68 9.47 4.15
CA PRO A 36 6.13 10.81 3.93
C PRO A 36 5.36 11.32 5.16
N ILE A 37 5.36 12.64 5.33
CA ILE A 37 4.57 13.27 6.39
C ILE A 37 3.10 13.21 5.99
N PHE A 38 2.28 12.61 6.84
CA PHE A 38 0.83 12.56 6.66
C PHE A 38 0.09 12.85 7.95
N GLU A 39 -1.14 13.29 7.79
CA GLU A 39 -2.15 13.38 8.85
C GLU A 39 -3.48 12.93 8.24
N SER A 40 -4.16 12.01 8.89
CA SER A 40 -5.43 11.45 8.42
C SER A 40 -6.40 11.24 9.57
N SER A 41 -7.66 11.60 9.34
CA SER A 41 -8.75 11.27 10.26
C SER A 41 -9.17 9.81 10.12
N SER A 42 -9.66 9.22 11.20
CA SER A 42 -10.23 7.88 11.18
C SER A 42 -11.50 7.81 10.34
N LEU A 43 -11.64 6.71 9.62
CA LEU A 43 -12.86 6.37 8.90
C LEU A 43 -14.09 6.30 9.83
N TYR A 44 -13.88 5.87 11.08
CA TYR A 44 -14.98 5.63 12.02
C TYR A 44 -15.30 6.85 12.90
N ASN A 45 -14.29 7.62 13.27
CA ASN A 45 -14.42 8.79 14.11
C ASN A 45 -13.48 9.91 13.64
N SER A 46 -14.01 10.96 13.06
CA SER A 46 -13.22 12.07 12.50
C SER A 46 -12.38 12.85 13.53
N LYS A 47 -12.62 12.67 14.83
CA LYS A 47 -11.80 13.25 15.90
C LYS A 47 -10.52 12.46 16.18
N ASP A 48 -10.51 11.18 15.81
CA ASP A 48 -9.32 10.34 15.96
C ASP A 48 -8.43 10.56 14.73
N ILE A 49 -7.23 11.04 14.98
CA ILE A 49 -6.28 11.43 13.93
C ILE A 49 -5.01 10.61 14.09
N ILE A 50 -4.55 10.02 12.99
CA ILE A 50 -3.23 9.40 12.90
C ILE A 50 -2.27 10.30 12.13
N LYS A 51 -1.04 10.38 12.61
CA LYS A 51 0.05 11.15 11.99
C LYS A 51 1.27 10.27 11.81
N THR A 52 2.16 10.67 10.94
CA THR A 52 3.44 9.99 10.69
C THR A 52 4.21 9.65 11.98
N LYS A 53 4.16 10.52 12.98
CA LYS A 53 4.84 10.30 14.27
C LYS A 53 4.27 9.11 15.06
N ASP A 54 3.02 8.76 14.85
CA ASP A 54 2.32 7.73 15.64
C ASP A 54 2.68 6.31 15.20
N ILE A 55 3.31 6.17 14.02
CA ILE A 55 3.85 4.91 13.50
C ILE A 55 5.36 4.75 13.74
N LYS A 56 6.05 5.74 14.32
CA LYS A 56 7.45 5.61 14.74
C LYS A 56 7.59 4.58 15.86
N ASN A 57 8.72 3.88 15.87
CA ASN A 57 9.03 2.79 16.79
C ASN A 57 8.06 1.59 16.70
N LYS A 58 7.35 1.47 15.56
CA LYS A 58 6.47 0.34 15.28
C LYS A 58 6.73 -0.13 13.85
N LYS A 59 6.94 -1.43 13.68
CA LYS A 59 6.83 -2.02 12.34
C LYS A 59 5.41 -1.86 11.86
N THR A 60 5.22 -1.24 10.70
CA THR A 60 3.90 -0.87 10.19
C THR A 60 3.72 -1.35 8.77
N LEU A 61 2.65 -2.09 8.51
CA LEU A 61 2.22 -2.42 7.16
C LEU A 61 1.11 -1.45 6.75
N ILE A 62 1.40 -0.59 5.78
CA ILE A 62 0.46 0.37 5.21
C ILE A 62 -0.13 -0.22 3.94
N ASN A 63 -1.45 -0.23 3.83
CA ASN A 63 -2.17 -0.65 2.62
C ASN A 63 -3.10 0.45 2.13
N PHE A 64 -3.00 0.80 0.85
CA PHE A 64 -3.94 1.70 0.19
C PHE A 64 -5.03 0.88 -0.52
N PHE A 65 -6.28 1.12 -0.16
CA PHE A 65 -7.43 0.37 -0.65
C PHE A 65 -8.65 1.24 -0.90
N ALA A 66 -9.66 0.69 -1.58
CA ALA A 66 -10.99 1.29 -1.72
C ALA A 66 -12.06 0.20 -1.84
N SER A 67 -13.30 0.53 -1.49
CA SER A 67 -14.44 -0.40 -1.59
C SER A 67 -14.79 -0.80 -3.02
N TRP A 68 -14.51 0.07 -3.99
CA TRP A 68 -14.72 -0.16 -5.43
C TRP A 68 -13.58 -0.96 -6.11
N CYS A 69 -12.46 -1.19 -5.39
CA CYS A 69 -11.27 -1.85 -5.92
C CYS A 69 -11.40 -3.38 -5.84
N SER A 70 -11.65 -4.03 -6.97
CA SER A 70 -11.79 -5.49 -7.02
C SER A 70 -10.52 -6.26 -6.60
N PRO A 71 -9.29 -5.88 -7.03
CA PRO A 71 -8.08 -6.55 -6.56
C PRO A 71 -7.84 -6.40 -5.05
N CYS A 72 -8.28 -5.27 -4.45
CA CYS A 72 -8.19 -5.06 -3.00
C CYS A 72 -9.02 -6.10 -2.23
N LYS A 73 -10.20 -6.46 -2.75
CA LYS A 73 -11.06 -7.50 -2.16
C LYS A 73 -10.43 -8.89 -2.23
N ILE A 74 -9.62 -9.16 -3.25
CA ILE A 74 -8.92 -10.45 -3.41
C ILE A 74 -7.84 -10.61 -2.33
N GLU A 75 -7.10 -9.56 -2.00
CA GLU A 75 -6.05 -9.62 -0.97
C GLU A 75 -6.58 -9.50 0.45
N HIS A 76 -7.80 -8.94 0.63
CA HIS A 76 -8.36 -8.60 1.94
C HIS A 76 -8.34 -9.75 2.97
N PRO A 77 -8.70 -11.00 2.63
CA PRO A 77 -8.62 -12.13 3.56
C PRO A 77 -7.19 -12.37 4.10
N LEU A 78 -6.16 -12.05 3.31
CA LEU A 78 -4.77 -12.26 3.71
C LEU A 78 -4.35 -11.35 4.88
N PHE A 79 -4.95 -10.17 5.00
CA PHE A 79 -4.65 -9.27 6.14
C PHE A 79 -5.12 -9.85 7.48
N PHE A 80 -6.15 -10.69 7.51
CA PHE A 80 -6.55 -11.41 8.72
C PHE A 80 -5.53 -12.49 9.10
N GLU A 81 -4.94 -13.17 8.11
CA GLU A 81 -3.86 -14.14 8.35
C GLU A 81 -2.60 -13.42 8.86
N ILE A 82 -2.26 -12.25 8.29
CA ILE A 82 -1.16 -11.41 8.77
C ILE A 82 -1.41 -10.99 10.22
N ARG A 83 -2.60 -10.47 10.53
CA ARG A 83 -2.99 -10.06 11.87
C ARG A 83 -2.84 -11.20 12.89
N LYS A 84 -3.31 -12.41 12.52
CA LYS A 84 -3.25 -13.58 13.39
C LYS A 84 -1.80 -14.04 13.63
N LYS A 85 -0.96 -13.98 12.59
CA LYS A 85 0.43 -14.48 12.64
C LYS A 85 1.40 -13.46 13.27
N TYR A 86 1.15 -12.17 13.05
CA TYR A 86 2.01 -11.05 13.48
C TYR A 86 1.19 -10.02 14.26
N PRO A 87 0.76 -10.32 15.49
CA PRO A 87 -0.10 -9.43 16.27
C PRO A 87 0.57 -8.10 16.64
N GLU A 88 1.91 -8.05 16.67
CA GLU A 88 2.71 -6.85 16.95
C GLU A 88 2.86 -5.93 15.73
N LEU A 89 2.60 -6.45 14.52
CA LEU A 89 2.66 -5.64 13.30
C LEU A 89 1.48 -4.69 13.24
N TYR A 90 1.76 -3.39 13.19
CA TYR A 90 0.71 -2.37 13.07
C TYR A 90 0.15 -2.34 11.65
N LEU A 91 -1.12 -2.64 11.48
CA LEU A 91 -1.81 -2.63 10.19
C LEU A 91 -2.56 -1.30 10.00
N LEU A 92 -2.09 -0.47 9.07
CA LEU A 92 -2.69 0.82 8.73
C LEU A 92 -3.30 0.77 7.34
N GLY A 93 -4.62 0.92 7.25
CA GLY A 93 -5.30 1.06 5.96
C GLY A 93 -5.54 2.52 5.61
N PHE A 94 -5.26 2.95 4.38
CA PHE A 94 -5.72 4.22 3.84
C PHE A 94 -6.82 4.00 2.82
N ASN A 95 -8.01 4.49 3.14
CA ASN A 95 -9.16 4.47 2.23
C ASN A 95 -9.04 5.62 1.23
N HIS A 96 -8.69 5.29 -0.01
CA HIS A 96 -8.31 6.25 -1.06
C HIS A 96 -9.47 6.57 -2.00
N LYS A 97 -9.84 7.85 -2.09
CA LYS A 97 -10.85 8.38 -3.03
C LYS A 97 -12.12 7.52 -3.07
N ASP A 98 -12.67 7.25 -1.90
CA ASP A 98 -13.78 6.35 -1.71
C ASP A 98 -14.79 6.99 -0.73
N PRO A 99 -16.09 6.97 -1.01
CA PRO A 99 -17.09 7.45 -0.05
C PRO A 99 -16.97 6.72 1.28
N THR A 100 -16.93 7.47 2.38
CA THR A 100 -16.77 6.88 3.72
C THR A 100 -17.90 5.91 4.10
N SER A 101 -19.11 6.10 3.53
CA SER A 101 -20.25 5.18 3.67
C SER A 101 -19.94 3.81 3.08
N ASP A 102 -19.33 3.79 1.88
CA ASP A 102 -19.08 2.59 1.11
C ASP A 102 -17.88 1.83 1.69
N ALA A 103 -16.84 2.56 2.11
CA ALA A 103 -15.72 2.00 2.84
C ALA A 103 -16.15 1.35 4.18
N LYS A 104 -17.02 2.04 4.95
CA LYS A 104 -17.58 1.49 6.20
C LYS A 104 -18.41 0.25 5.94
N LYS A 105 -19.23 0.27 4.89
CA LYS A 105 -20.03 -0.89 4.50
C LYS A 105 -19.14 -2.06 4.13
N TYR A 106 -18.12 -1.84 3.28
CA TYR A 106 -17.17 -2.85 2.88
C TYR A 106 -16.48 -3.51 4.09
N LEU A 107 -15.90 -2.70 4.99
CA LEU A 107 -15.22 -3.22 6.19
C LEU A 107 -16.17 -3.81 7.24
N LYS A 108 -17.45 -3.48 7.20
CA LYS A 108 -18.47 -4.13 8.03
C LYS A 108 -18.85 -5.50 7.47
N ASP A 109 -19.00 -5.61 6.15
CA ASP A 109 -19.46 -6.84 5.50
C ASP A 109 -18.35 -7.89 5.41
N ASP A 110 -17.12 -7.49 5.06
CA ASP A 110 -15.96 -8.37 4.86
C ASP A 110 -15.00 -8.40 6.09
N GLY A 111 -15.29 -7.61 7.13
CA GLY A 111 -14.46 -7.48 8.33
C GLY A 111 -13.40 -6.39 8.21
N ASN A 112 -12.86 -5.95 9.36
CA ASN A 112 -11.79 -4.95 9.42
C ASN A 112 -10.51 -5.56 10.01
N PRO A 113 -9.47 -5.80 9.21
CA PRO A 113 -8.20 -6.34 9.70
C PRO A 113 -7.23 -5.27 10.25
N TYR A 114 -7.51 -3.97 9.99
CA TYR A 114 -6.61 -2.86 10.31
C TYR A 114 -6.74 -2.40 11.76
N ASP A 115 -5.62 -1.94 12.35
CA ASP A 115 -5.61 -1.25 13.65
C ASP A 115 -6.21 0.15 13.53
N PHE A 116 -5.94 0.80 12.39
CA PHE A 116 -6.47 2.10 12.07
C PHE A 116 -6.81 2.18 10.58
N VAL A 117 -7.91 2.83 10.27
CA VAL A 117 -8.29 3.13 8.89
C VAL A 117 -8.36 4.65 8.73
N GLY A 118 -7.38 5.19 8.03
CA GLY A 118 -7.32 6.61 7.67
C GLY A 118 -8.09 6.91 6.39
N VAL A 119 -8.57 8.14 6.26
CA VAL A 119 -9.30 8.65 5.10
C VAL A 119 -8.36 9.48 4.23
N ASP A 120 -8.27 9.14 2.95
CA ASP A 120 -7.51 9.85 1.91
C ASP A 120 -8.45 10.26 0.77
N SER A 121 -9.46 11.08 1.10
CA SER A 121 -10.54 11.45 0.18
C SER A 121 -10.08 12.30 -1.01
N ASP A 122 -9.08 13.14 -0.83
CA ASP A 122 -8.47 13.97 -1.87
C ASP A 122 -7.32 13.26 -2.61
N GLY A 123 -6.80 12.17 -2.05
CA GLY A 123 -5.71 11.38 -2.61
C GLY A 123 -4.33 11.99 -2.39
N LEU A 124 -4.20 12.96 -1.48
CA LEU A 124 -2.90 13.61 -1.22
C LEU A 124 -1.93 12.69 -0.49
N ILE A 125 -2.42 11.86 0.45
CA ILE A 125 -1.56 10.89 1.14
C ILE A 125 -1.02 9.87 0.13
N ALA A 126 -1.88 9.32 -0.71
CA ALA A 126 -1.46 8.40 -1.77
C ALA A 126 -0.46 9.05 -2.73
N LEU A 127 -0.65 10.33 -3.07
CA LEU A 127 0.27 11.08 -3.93
C LEU A 127 1.68 11.19 -3.30
N GLU A 128 1.77 11.53 -2.01
CA GLU A 128 3.04 11.63 -1.28
C GLU A 128 3.76 10.27 -1.20
N PHE A 129 3.02 9.18 -1.07
CA PHE A 129 3.56 7.81 -1.13
C PHE A 129 3.89 7.35 -2.55
N GLY A 130 3.56 8.13 -3.57
CA GLY A 130 3.75 7.75 -4.97
C GLY A 130 2.95 6.50 -5.33
N VAL A 131 1.69 6.45 -4.88
CA VAL A 131 0.73 5.40 -5.25
C VAL A 131 0.26 5.62 -6.68
N PHE A 132 0.43 4.62 -7.53
CA PHE A 132 0.00 4.65 -8.93
C PHE A 132 -1.36 4.01 -9.14
N GLY A 133 -1.74 3.08 -8.30
CA GLY A 133 -2.99 2.35 -8.40
C GLY A 133 -3.26 1.51 -7.15
N LEU A 134 -4.48 0.95 -7.06
CA LEU A 134 -4.86 0.14 -5.91
C LEU A 134 -4.91 -1.35 -6.28
N PRO A 135 -4.56 -2.21 -5.32
CA PRO A 135 -3.95 -1.91 -4.03
C PRO A 135 -2.45 -1.65 -4.14
N GLU A 136 -1.91 -0.90 -3.21
CA GLU A 136 -0.47 -0.79 -2.98
C GLU A 136 -0.16 -0.98 -1.49
N THR A 137 0.93 -1.70 -1.21
CA THR A 137 1.33 -2.01 0.16
C THR A 137 2.78 -1.59 0.42
N TYR A 138 3.00 -1.02 1.60
CA TYR A 138 4.29 -0.55 2.08
C TYR A 138 4.60 -1.17 3.43
N LEU A 139 5.85 -1.62 3.63
CA LEU A 139 6.36 -2.00 4.94
C LEU A 139 7.30 -0.93 5.45
N ILE A 140 7.00 -0.43 6.64
CA ILE A 140 7.76 0.60 7.34
C ILE A 140 8.45 -0.05 8.53
N ASN A 141 9.77 0.19 8.69
CA ASN A 141 10.51 -0.28 9.84
C ASN A 141 10.32 0.63 11.07
N GLU A 142 10.88 0.25 12.20
CA GLU A 142 10.81 0.97 13.46
C GLU A 142 11.47 2.37 13.40
N ASP A 143 12.44 2.55 12.51
CA ASP A 143 13.06 3.87 12.26
C ASP A 143 12.17 4.82 11.44
N GLY A 144 11.01 4.34 10.95
CA GLY A 144 10.11 5.10 10.09
C GLY A 144 10.56 5.16 8.63
N LYS A 145 11.34 4.18 8.17
CA LYS A 145 11.78 4.07 6.77
C LYS A 145 10.96 3.06 5.99
N ILE A 146 10.67 3.37 4.74
CA ILE A 146 10.02 2.44 3.81
C ILE A 146 11.04 1.38 3.39
N ILE A 147 10.89 0.14 3.85
CA ILE A 147 11.79 -0.97 3.52
C ILE A 147 11.24 -1.90 2.45
N TYR A 148 9.96 -1.79 2.14
CA TYR A 148 9.31 -2.57 1.08
C TYR A 148 8.14 -1.82 0.47
N LYS A 149 7.94 -1.99 -0.85
CA LYS A 149 6.80 -1.48 -1.61
C LYS A 149 6.37 -2.56 -2.60
N PHE A 150 5.07 -2.83 -2.66
CA PHE A 150 4.49 -3.72 -3.66
C PHE A 150 3.25 -3.07 -4.30
N MET A 151 3.16 -3.17 -5.63
CA MET A 151 2.04 -2.68 -6.44
C MET A 151 1.20 -3.87 -6.89
N GLY A 152 -0.08 -3.84 -6.58
CA GLY A 152 -1.02 -4.91 -6.86
C GLY A 152 -1.37 -5.74 -5.62
N PRO A 153 -2.25 -6.74 -5.77
CA PRO A 153 -2.73 -7.54 -4.64
C PRO A 153 -1.64 -8.45 -4.10
N ILE A 154 -1.42 -8.37 -2.78
CA ILE A 154 -0.51 -9.28 -2.07
C ILE A 154 -1.11 -10.68 -2.13
N THR A 155 -0.25 -11.65 -2.48
CA THR A 155 -0.57 -13.07 -2.43
C THR A 155 0.17 -13.74 -1.27
N MET A 156 -0.23 -14.97 -0.91
CA MET A 156 0.47 -15.77 0.08
C MET A 156 1.95 -16.01 -0.31
N HIS A 157 2.23 -16.10 -1.60
CA HIS A 157 3.61 -16.23 -2.12
C HIS A 157 4.44 -14.98 -1.82
N ILE A 158 3.90 -13.79 -2.10
CA ILE A 158 4.56 -12.50 -1.83
C ILE A 158 4.75 -12.31 -0.33
N LEU A 159 3.71 -12.61 0.47
CA LEU A 159 3.80 -12.52 1.92
C LEU A 159 4.98 -13.36 2.44
N LYS A 160 5.03 -14.66 2.10
CA LYS A 160 6.05 -15.59 2.62
C LYS A 160 7.47 -15.30 2.15
N ASN A 161 7.63 -14.92 0.88
CA ASN A 161 8.96 -14.83 0.28
C ASN A 161 9.56 -13.42 0.33
N GLU A 162 8.74 -12.39 0.52
CA GLU A 162 9.19 -11.02 0.38
C GLU A 162 8.91 -10.15 1.60
N ILE A 163 7.74 -10.30 2.24
CA ILE A 163 7.36 -9.49 3.40
C ILE A 163 7.86 -10.13 4.69
N GLU A 164 7.57 -11.42 4.91
CA GLU A 164 7.95 -12.14 6.13
C GLU A 164 9.46 -12.09 6.44
N PRO A 165 10.38 -12.18 5.47
CA PRO A 165 11.82 -12.05 5.75
C PRO A 165 12.23 -10.66 6.27
N LEU A 166 11.36 -9.66 6.16
CA LEU A 166 11.60 -8.28 6.60
C LEU A 166 10.90 -7.95 7.95
N LEU A 167 10.01 -8.85 8.42
CA LEU A 167 9.33 -8.74 9.71
C LEU A 167 10.20 -9.25 10.85
#